data_47596c4c179edf34fe526323634fe24a
#
_entry.id   47596c4c179edf34fe526323634fe24a
#
_cell.length_a   1.000
_cell.length_b   1.000
_cell.length_c   1.000
_cell.angle_alpha   90.00
_cell.angle_beta   90.00
_cell.angle_gamma   90.00
#
_symmetry.space_group_name_H-M   'P 1'
#
loop_
_entity.id
_entity.type
_entity.pdbx_description
1 polymer ?
#
loop_
_entity_poly.entity_id
_entity_poly.type
_entity_poly.pdbx_seq_one_letter_code
_entity_poly.pdbx_strand_id
1 'polypeptide(L)'
;MKLLNQNQSENAHIDAPALECIGLAKHFNGVSAVASLDLSIPKGQVLALLGPSGCGKTTALRLIAGFEEPDEGVISVAGQIVNKAGENTPPERRKVGMVFQEGALFPHLTVEQNIAYGLPKGQRREDRVAEVLTLIGLTAQRTRMPHELSGGQQQRVALGRALAPQPEVLLLDEPFSNLDPKLREQVRRDVIGILKASDSTAIFVTHDQEEALFVGDVVAVMNEGRVEQTGSPETIFHHPVTKFVAQFIGMVDFLPASHSDGTLKTEVGSVAWPDIQSDVLVEIGSNGHSQIEVMVRPDCLDCLPAEDGGGVVVEKEFRGAFYLYRVELPSGATVRCLLSHTADYPMGANVSVSLREGHHLRPFVGDRLVAVPHTGIAHGH
;
A
#
# COMPACT_ATOMS: atom_id res chain seq x y z
N MET A 1 47.56 2.56 -38.67
CA MET A 1 46.23 2.91 -39.21
C MET A 1 45.20 2.62 -38.11
N LYS A 2 44.65 3.72 -37.54
CA LYS A 2 43.82 3.75 -36.35
C LYS A 2 42.42 3.23 -36.68
N LEU A 3 41.91 2.28 -35.89
CA LEU A 3 40.48 2.02 -35.78
C LEU A 3 40.03 2.43 -34.39
N LEU A 4 39.25 3.50 -34.34
CA LEU A 4 38.64 4.09 -33.19
C LEU A 4 37.44 3.19 -32.78
N ASN A 5 37.47 2.68 -31.57
CA ASN A 5 36.33 2.16 -30.84
C ASN A 5 35.45 3.35 -30.45
N GLN A 6 34.27 3.43 -31.02
CA GLN A 6 33.16 4.23 -30.49
C GLN A 6 32.25 3.29 -29.71
N ASN A 7 32.52 3.16 -28.41
CA ASN A 7 31.48 2.73 -27.46
C ASN A 7 30.58 3.92 -27.19
N GLN A 8 29.44 3.94 -27.84
CA GLN A 8 28.34 4.80 -27.43
C GLN A 8 27.77 4.25 -26.12
N SER A 9 28.08 4.93 -25.02
CA SER A 9 27.34 4.80 -23.77
C SER A 9 25.91 5.30 -24.05
N GLU A 10 24.97 4.38 -24.15
CA GLU A 10 23.56 4.65 -24.01
C GLU A 10 23.34 5.20 -22.58
N ASN A 11 23.39 6.53 -22.44
CA ASN A 11 22.79 7.21 -21.31
C ASN A 11 21.29 7.00 -21.38
N ALA A 12 20.78 6.01 -20.68
CA ALA A 12 19.39 5.99 -20.29
C ALA A 12 19.14 7.29 -19.51
N HIS A 13 18.44 8.23 -20.11
CA HIS A 13 17.84 9.35 -19.39
C HIS A 13 16.85 8.75 -18.39
N ILE A 14 17.31 8.56 -17.16
CA ILE A 14 16.40 8.29 -16.04
C ILE A 14 15.68 9.61 -15.83
N ASP A 15 14.45 9.71 -16.32
CA ASP A 15 13.58 10.85 -16.05
C ASP A 15 13.48 11.04 -14.55
N ALA A 16 13.67 12.27 -14.07
CA ALA A 16 13.57 12.59 -12.66
C ALA A 16 12.18 12.14 -12.13
N PRO A 17 12.12 11.55 -10.92
CA PRO A 17 10.86 11.15 -10.33
C PRO A 17 9.91 12.34 -10.20
N ALA A 18 8.61 12.09 -10.27
CA ALA A 18 7.61 13.15 -10.10
C ALA A 18 7.65 13.72 -8.67
N LEU A 19 7.96 12.89 -7.70
CA LEU A 19 8.21 13.28 -6.31
C LEU A 19 9.37 12.50 -5.75
N GLU A 20 10.21 13.17 -4.99
CA GLU A 20 11.25 12.55 -4.18
C GLU A 20 11.32 13.25 -2.82
N CYS A 21 11.32 12.45 -1.76
CA CYS A 21 11.52 12.87 -0.39
C CYS A 21 12.72 12.12 0.17
N ILE A 22 13.67 12.83 0.78
CA ILE A 22 14.90 12.25 1.32
C ILE A 22 15.04 12.69 2.78
N GLY A 23 15.04 11.73 3.69
CA GLY A 23 15.30 11.92 5.11
C GLY A 23 14.35 12.91 5.79
N LEU A 24 13.07 12.97 5.38
CA LEU A 24 12.10 13.90 5.98
C LEU A 24 11.85 13.55 7.44
N ALA A 25 12.00 14.55 8.30
CA ALA A 25 11.63 14.45 9.72
C ALA A 25 10.70 15.60 10.13
N LYS A 26 9.76 15.29 11.05
CA LYS A 26 8.87 16.29 11.66
C LYS A 26 8.52 15.89 13.09
N HIS A 27 8.70 16.84 14.00
CA HIS A 27 8.37 16.69 15.40
C HIS A 27 7.31 17.72 15.79
N PHE A 28 6.36 17.32 16.61
CA PHE A 28 5.40 18.21 17.26
C PHE A 28 5.49 18.02 18.77
N ASN A 29 5.82 19.08 19.51
CA ASN A 29 5.93 19.05 20.96
C ASN A 29 6.80 17.90 21.51
N GLY A 30 7.90 17.59 20.81
CA GLY A 30 8.82 16.51 21.20
C GLY A 30 8.40 15.10 20.76
N VAL A 31 7.24 14.95 20.10
CA VAL A 31 6.79 13.68 19.53
C VAL A 31 7.16 13.65 18.04
N SER A 32 7.85 12.60 17.61
CA SER A 32 8.17 12.39 16.19
C SER A 32 6.92 11.93 15.44
N ALA A 33 6.41 12.79 14.57
CA ALA A 33 5.29 12.44 13.68
C ALA A 33 5.79 11.80 12.38
N VAL A 34 6.95 12.25 11.88
CA VAL A 34 7.70 11.65 10.78
C VAL A 34 9.15 11.58 11.25
N ALA A 35 9.71 10.37 11.30
CA ALA A 35 11.02 10.15 11.90
C ALA A 35 12.18 10.15 10.89
N SER A 36 11.94 9.58 9.72
CA SER A 36 12.82 9.62 8.54
C SER A 36 12.03 9.02 7.39
N LEU A 37 11.52 9.85 6.50
CA LEU A 37 10.74 9.41 5.36
C LEU A 37 11.56 9.56 4.09
N ASP A 38 11.87 8.41 3.47
CA ASP A 38 12.41 8.32 2.12
C ASP A 38 11.31 7.78 1.20
N LEU A 39 10.99 8.54 0.14
CA LEU A 39 9.93 8.19 -0.79
C LEU A 39 10.28 8.70 -2.18
N SER A 40 10.13 7.84 -3.19
CA SER A 40 10.33 8.21 -4.59
C SER A 40 9.21 7.66 -5.44
N ILE A 41 8.61 8.50 -6.30
CA ILE A 41 7.48 8.13 -7.15
C ILE A 41 7.79 8.52 -8.59
N PRO A 42 7.91 7.53 -9.49
CA PRO A 42 8.00 7.79 -10.92
C PRO A 42 6.75 8.49 -11.48
N LYS A 43 6.88 9.15 -12.62
CA LYS A 43 5.74 9.77 -13.30
C LYS A 43 4.69 8.72 -13.72
N GLY A 44 3.42 9.10 -13.64
CA GLY A 44 2.27 8.28 -14.05
C GLY A 44 1.92 7.15 -13.09
N GLN A 45 2.62 6.99 -11.96
CA GLN A 45 2.31 5.96 -10.96
C GLN A 45 1.47 6.49 -9.80
N VAL A 46 0.64 5.60 -9.27
CA VAL A 46 -0.11 5.82 -8.02
C VAL A 46 0.59 5.09 -6.89
N LEU A 47 1.08 5.84 -5.89
CA LEU A 47 1.62 5.27 -4.67
C LEU A 47 0.54 5.28 -3.58
N ALA A 48 0.22 4.12 -3.03
CA ALA A 48 -0.61 4.00 -1.84
C ALA A 48 0.26 4.06 -0.58
N LEU A 49 0.11 5.12 0.22
CA LEU A 49 0.74 5.25 1.54
C LEU A 49 -0.19 4.69 2.60
N LEU A 50 0.13 3.50 3.09
CA LEU A 50 -0.68 2.70 3.99
C LEU A 50 -0.05 2.63 5.38
N GLY A 51 -0.85 2.61 6.44
CA GLY A 51 -0.35 2.44 7.81
C GLY A 51 -1.44 2.67 8.86
N PRO A 52 -1.20 2.31 10.13
CA PRO A 52 -2.14 2.51 11.21
C PRO A 52 -2.45 3.99 11.46
N SER A 53 -3.55 4.26 12.16
CA SER A 53 -3.89 5.63 12.55
C SER A 53 -2.79 6.22 13.43
N GLY A 54 -2.40 7.46 13.16
CA GLY A 54 -1.36 8.15 13.92
C GLY A 54 0.09 7.84 13.50
N CYS A 55 0.36 6.98 12.51
CA CYS A 55 1.72 6.67 12.06
C CYS A 55 2.40 7.78 11.25
N GLY A 56 1.74 8.91 10.97
CA GLY A 56 2.35 10.08 10.31
C GLY A 56 1.95 10.33 8.86
N LYS A 57 1.06 9.54 8.24
CA LYS A 57 0.65 9.66 6.82
C LYS A 57 0.16 11.05 6.42
N THR A 58 -0.83 11.57 7.13
CA THR A 58 -1.38 12.93 6.88
C THR A 58 -0.32 14.01 7.10
N THR A 59 0.56 13.82 8.09
CA THR A 59 1.71 14.73 8.29
C THR A 59 2.65 14.70 7.08
N ALA A 60 3.00 13.52 6.58
CA ALA A 60 3.83 13.39 5.37
C ALA A 60 3.19 14.09 4.17
N LEU A 61 1.87 13.93 3.95
CA LEU A 61 1.16 14.66 2.89
C LEU A 61 1.24 16.17 3.08
N ARG A 62 1.04 16.67 4.30
CA ARG A 62 1.11 18.11 4.59
C ARG A 62 2.49 18.69 4.38
N LEU A 63 3.55 17.93 4.70
CA LEU A 63 4.94 18.30 4.40
C LEU A 63 5.17 18.41 2.89
N ILE A 64 4.72 17.44 2.11
CA ILE A 64 4.83 17.42 0.65
C ILE A 64 4.04 18.58 0.03
N ALA A 65 2.80 18.81 0.49
CA ALA A 65 1.94 19.91 0.03
C ALA A 65 2.47 21.30 0.41
N GLY A 66 3.30 21.39 1.47
CA GLY A 66 3.84 22.65 1.99
C GLY A 66 2.96 23.35 3.01
N PHE A 67 1.96 22.67 3.57
CA PHE A 67 1.16 23.17 4.70
C PHE A 67 1.90 23.04 6.03
N GLU A 68 2.91 22.16 6.07
CA GLU A 68 3.84 22.02 7.18
C GLU A 68 5.27 22.10 6.65
N GLU A 69 6.19 22.59 7.46
CA GLU A 69 7.60 22.64 7.13
C GLU A 69 8.33 21.48 7.83
N PRO A 70 9.10 20.65 7.12
CA PRO A 70 9.90 19.62 7.75
C PRO A 70 11.00 20.22 8.61
N ASP A 71 11.36 19.53 9.69
CA ASP A 71 12.49 19.91 10.54
C ASP A 71 13.81 19.52 9.87
N GLU A 72 13.81 18.40 9.12
CA GLU A 72 14.95 17.88 8.38
C GLU A 72 14.52 17.29 7.04
N GLY A 73 15.48 17.14 6.12
CA GLY A 73 15.30 16.47 4.84
C GLY A 73 15.04 17.39 3.67
N VAL A 74 14.81 16.79 2.51
CA VAL A 74 14.63 17.49 1.23
C VAL A 74 13.39 16.94 0.51
N ILE A 75 12.62 17.83 -0.11
CA ILE A 75 11.51 17.48 -1.00
C ILE A 75 11.80 18.05 -2.38
N SER A 76 11.72 17.22 -3.40
CA SER A 76 11.75 17.65 -4.80
C SER A 76 10.50 17.18 -5.56
N VAL A 77 9.97 18.04 -6.43
CA VAL A 77 8.82 17.79 -7.31
C VAL A 77 9.27 17.99 -8.75
N ALA A 78 9.11 16.98 -9.59
CA ALA A 78 9.59 16.97 -10.98
C ALA A 78 11.05 17.43 -11.10
N GLY A 79 11.92 16.96 -10.20
CA GLY A 79 13.35 17.31 -10.15
C GLY A 79 13.67 18.71 -9.60
N GLN A 80 12.66 19.50 -9.20
CA GLN A 80 12.86 20.82 -8.60
C GLN A 80 12.75 20.72 -7.08
N ILE A 81 13.78 21.17 -6.35
CA ILE A 81 13.73 21.23 -4.88
C ILE A 81 12.68 22.27 -4.48
N VAL A 82 11.65 21.82 -3.74
CA VAL A 82 10.58 22.66 -3.19
C VAL A 82 10.72 22.88 -1.69
N ASN A 83 11.52 22.06 -1.01
CA ASN A 83 11.92 22.26 0.38
C ASN A 83 13.31 21.69 0.64
N LYS A 84 14.13 22.46 1.34
CA LYS A 84 15.38 22.06 1.99
C LYS A 84 15.68 23.06 3.12
N ALA A 85 16.70 22.80 3.93
CA ALA A 85 17.09 23.70 5.03
C ALA A 85 17.21 25.17 4.59
N GLY A 86 16.37 26.05 5.16
CA GLY A 86 16.35 27.49 4.87
C GLY A 86 15.63 27.90 3.58
N GLU A 87 15.10 26.97 2.80
CA GLU A 87 14.33 27.24 1.58
C GLU A 87 13.03 26.43 1.60
N ASN A 88 11.88 27.12 1.60
CA ASN A 88 10.55 26.50 1.59
C ASN A 88 9.66 27.19 0.55
N THR A 89 9.32 26.46 -0.51
CA THR A 89 8.38 26.92 -1.54
C THR A 89 6.95 26.84 -0.97
N PRO A 90 6.15 27.92 -1.03
CA PRO A 90 4.79 27.89 -0.53
C PRO A 90 3.89 26.96 -1.35
N PRO A 91 2.79 26.43 -0.78
CA PRO A 91 1.93 25.40 -1.37
C PRO A 91 1.48 25.70 -2.80
N GLU A 92 1.02 26.92 -3.08
CA GLU A 92 0.50 27.34 -4.37
C GLU A 92 1.55 27.36 -5.51
N ARG A 93 2.84 27.24 -5.18
CA ARG A 93 3.94 27.22 -6.15
C ARG A 93 4.62 25.86 -6.29
N ARG A 94 4.20 24.84 -5.50
CA ARG A 94 4.81 23.51 -5.53
C ARG A 94 4.37 22.64 -6.71
N LYS A 95 3.37 23.07 -7.48
CA LYS A 95 2.72 22.26 -8.55
C LYS A 95 2.17 20.94 -8.02
N VAL A 96 1.64 20.94 -6.82
CA VAL A 96 1.01 19.78 -6.14
C VAL A 96 -0.47 20.08 -6.01
N GLY A 97 -1.31 19.13 -6.42
CA GLY A 97 -2.76 19.17 -6.17
C GLY A 97 -3.08 18.41 -4.88
N MET A 98 -4.13 18.81 -4.15
CA MET A 98 -4.56 18.10 -2.96
C MET A 98 -6.07 17.91 -2.91
N VAL A 99 -6.49 16.68 -2.59
CA VAL A 99 -7.86 16.31 -2.24
C VAL A 99 -7.88 15.95 -0.77
N PHE A 100 -8.62 16.72 0.02
CA PHE A 100 -8.75 16.52 1.47
C PHE A 100 -9.80 15.46 1.79
N GLN A 101 -9.72 14.88 2.97
CA GLN A 101 -10.60 13.83 3.47
C GLN A 101 -12.11 14.18 3.36
N GLU A 102 -12.50 15.42 3.60
CA GLU A 102 -13.89 15.88 3.48
C GLU A 102 -14.24 16.41 2.07
N GLY A 103 -13.37 16.21 1.06
CA GLY A 103 -13.52 16.75 -0.29
C GLY A 103 -13.40 18.28 -0.35
N ALA A 104 -13.72 19.00 0.74
CA ALA A 104 -13.57 20.45 0.95
C ALA A 104 -14.04 21.31 -0.25
N LEU A 105 -15.19 20.96 -0.86
CA LEU A 105 -15.79 21.79 -1.93
C LEU A 105 -16.26 23.12 -1.38
N PHE A 106 -16.15 24.16 -2.20
CA PHE A 106 -16.73 25.47 -1.89
C PHE A 106 -18.25 25.40 -2.03
N PRO A 107 -19.03 25.45 -0.93
CA PRO A 107 -20.47 25.18 -0.95
C PRO A 107 -21.30 26.25 -1.68
N HIS A 108 -20.72 27.43 -1.86
CA HIS A 108 -21.33 28.58 -2.52
C HIS A 108 -20.95 28.70 -4.02
N LEU A 109 -20.18 27.75 -4.54
CA LEU A 109 -19.76 27.70 -5.93
C LEU A 109 -20.38 26.47 -6.64
N THR A 110 -20.74 26.64 -7.90
CA THR A 110 -21.19 25.53 -8.75
C THR A 110 -20.06 24.53 -9.02
N VAL A 111 -20.36 23.38 -9.63
CA VAL A 111 -19.37 22.37 -10.05
C VAL A 111 -18.30 23.01 -10.93
N GLU A 112 -18.71 23.72 -11.99
CA GLU A 112 -17.75 24.38 -12.90
C GLU A 112 -16.91 25.45 -12.20
N GLN A 113 -17.50 26.21 -11.27
CA GLN A 113 -16.80 27.23 -10.51
C GLN A 113 -15.81 26.62 -9.51
N ASN A 114 -16.15 25.48 -8.88
CA ASN A 114 -15.22 24.72 -8.05
C ASN A 114 -14.01 24.27 -8.86
N ILE A 115 -14.22 23.65 -10.04
CA ILE A 115 -13.15 23.20 -10.93
C ILE A 115 -12.29 24.37 -11.40
N ALA A 116 -12.95 25.47 -11.77
CA ALA A 116 -12.28 26.68 -12.26
C ALA A 116 -11.49 27.45 -11.19
N TYR A 117 -11.65 27.15 -9.90
CA TYR A 117 -11.18 28.00 -8.81
C TYR A 117 -9.69 28.31 -8.86
N GLY A 118 -8.85 27.29 -9.09
CA GLY A 118 -7.38 27.42 -9.17
C GLY A 118 -6.84 27.86 -10.56
N LEU A 119 -7.72 28.07 -11.55
CA LEU A 119 -7.28 28.39 -12.89
C LEU A 119 -7.21 29.92 -13.11
N PRO A 120 -6.20 30.41 -13.87
CA PRO A 120 -6.12 31.81 -14.27
C PRO A 120 -7.31 32.17 -15.16
N LYS A 121 -7.74 33.45 -15.10
CA LYS A 121 -8.84 33.95 -15.93
C LYS A 121 -8.45 34.00 -17.40
N GLY A 122 -9.38 33.67 -18.31
CA GLY A 122 -9.17 33.73 -19.77
C GLY A 122 -9.88 32.59 -20.50
N GLN A 123 -9.85 32.59 -21.82
CA GLN A 123 -10.54 31.62 -22.67
C GLN A 123 -10.06 30.16 -22.43
N ARG A 124 -8.77 29.96 -22.24
CA ARG A 124 -8.20 28.65 -21.89
C ARG A 124 -8.76 28.04 -20.60
N ARG A 125 -9.32 28.87 -19.70
CA ARG A 125 -9.99 28.43 -18.49
C ARG A 125 -11.27 27.65 -18.78
N GLU A 126 -12.10 28.16 -19.70
CA GLU A 126 -13.37 27.53 -20.08
C GLU A 126 -13.11 26.18 -20.77
N ASP A 127 -12.15 26.14 -21.70
CA ASP A 127 -11.77 24.92 -22.40
C ASP A 127 -11.27 23.86 -21.39
N ARG A 128 -10.42 24.26 -20.45
CA ARG A 128 -9.89 23.34 -19.41
C ARG A 128 -10.99 22.85 -18.47
N VAL A 129 -11.93 23.69 -18.07
CA VAL A 129 -13.08 23.29 -17.25
C VAL A 129 -13.96 22.27 -18.01
N ALA A 130 -14.21 22.48 -19.30
CA ALA A 130 -14.98 21.54 -20.12
C ALA A 130 -14.28 20.18 -20.23
N GLU A 131 -12.95 20.19 -20.46
CA GLU A 131 -12.12 19.00 -20.50
C GLU A 131 -12.20 18.21 -19.17
N VAL A 132 -12.00 18.89 -18.04
CA VAL A 132 -12.06 18.27 -16.71
C VAL A 132 -13.46 17.75 -16.41
N LEU A 133 -14.53 18.48 -16.75
CA LEU A 133 -15.91 18.02 -16.57
C LEU A 133 -16.18 16.72 -17.37
N THR A 134 -15.62 16.62 -18.56
CA THR A 134 -15.71 15.40 -19.38
C THR A 134 -14.93 14.25 -18.72
N LEU A 135 -13.70 14.52 -18.27
CA LEU A 135 -12.84 13.54 -17.61
C LEU A 135 -13.50 12.93 -16.36
N ILE A 136 -14.13 13.78 -15.51
CA ILE A 136 -14.81 13.31 -14.29
C ILE A 136 -16.25 12.83 -14.53
N GLY A 137 -16.76 12.89 -15.78
CA GLY A 137 -18.10 12.45 -16.16
C GLY A 137 -19.24 13.27 -15.57
N LEU A 138 -19.06 14.60 -15.37
CA LEU A 138 -20.03 15.49 -14.73
C LEU A 138 -20.43 16.70 -15.59
N THR A 139 -20.32 16.60 -16.93
CA THR A 139 -20.69 17.67 -17.86
C THR A 139 -22.14 18.14 -17.70
N ALA A 140 -23.08 17.20 -17.47
CA ALA A 140 -24.49 17.50 -17.26
C ALA A 140 -24.78 18.19 -15.90
N GLN A 141 -23.87 18.10 -14.93
CA GLN A 141 -24.00 18.67 -13.57
C GLN A 141 -23.22 19.97 -13.40
N ARG A 142 -22.66 20.55 -14.49
CA ARG A 142 -21.75 21.71 -14.44
C ARG A 142 -22.28 22.90 -13.63
N THR A 143 -23.58 23.17 -13.68
CA THR A 143 -24.23 24.31 -13.00
C THR A 143 -24.80 23.97 -11.62
N ARG A 144 -24.76 22.69 -11.20
CA ARG A 144 -25.25 22.29 -9.89
C ARG A 144 -24.35 22.77 -8.76
N MET A 145 -24.97 22.93 -7.58
CA MET A 145 -24.28 23.24 -6.35
C MET A 145 -23.82 21.93 -5.67
N PRO A 146 -22.79 21.94 -4.81
CA PRO A 146 -22.33 20.75 -4.11
C PRO A 146 -23.41 19.97 -3.37
N HIS A 147 -24.34 20.64 -2.70
CA HIS A 147 -25.42 20.01 -1.94
C HIS A 147 -26.48 19.29 -2.83
N GLU A 148 -26.47 19.51 -4.14
CA GLU A 148 -27.34 18.83 -5.12
C GLU A 148 -26.69 17.57 -5.70
N LEU A 149 -25.47 17.22 -5.23
CA LEU A 149 -24.68 16.10 -5.73
C LEU A 149 -24.64 14.94 -4.71
N SER A 150 -24.57 13.71 -5.19
CA SER A 150 -24.23 12.57 -4.33
C SER A 150 -22.79 12.67 -3.82
N GLY A 151 -22.46 11.99 -2.71
CA GLY A 151 -21.12 11.98 -2.13
C GLY A 151 -20.03 11.57 -3.15
N GLY A 152 -20.30 10.57 -3.98
CA GLY A 152 -19.37 10.17 -5.05
C GLY A 152 -19.21 11.22 -6.15
N GLN A 153 -20.27 11.98 -6.48
CA GLN A 153 -20.17 13.11 -7.40
C GLN A 153 -19.35 14.24 -6.79
N GLN A 154 -19.56 14.55 -5.50
CA GLN A 154 -18.77 15.55 -4.78
C GLN A 154 -17.29 15.19 -4.78
N GLN A 155 -16.96 13.91 -4.55
CA GLN A 155 -15.59 13.42 -4.58
C GLN A 155 -14.95 13.60 -5.97
N ARG A 156 -15.68 13.29 -7.05
CA ARG A 156 -15.21 13.53 -8.42
C ARG A 156 -15.01 15.01 -8.73
N VAL A 157 -15.86 15.91 -8.20
CA VAL A 157 -15.64 17.36 -8.33
C VAL A 157 -14.40 17.82 -7.59
N ALA A 158 -14.15 17.32 -6.36
CA ALA A 158 -12.94 17.62 -5.59
C ALA A 158 -11.67 17.16 -6.34
N LEU A 159 -11.71 15.97 -6.93
CA LEU A 159 -10.65 15.46 -7.78
C LEU A 159 -10.45 16.33 -9.03
N GLY A 160 -11.53 16.68 -9.73
CA GLY A 160 -11.49 17.57 -10.90
C GLY A 160 -10.90 18.94 -10.57
N ARG A 161 -11.25 19.53 -9.44
CA ARG A 161 -10.67 20.80 -8.97
C ARG A 161 -9.17 20.69 -8.76
N ALA A 162 -8.70 19.58 -8.16
CA ALA A 162 -7.28 19.35 -7.93
C ALA A 162 -6.50 19.06 -9.22
N LEU A 163 -7.13 18.41 -10.21
CA LEU A 163 -6.54 18.09 -11.52
C LEU A 163 -6.55 19.29 -12.51
N ALA A 164 -7.47 20.24 -12.34
CA ALA A 164 -7.63 21.34 -13.28
C ALA A 164 -6.34 22.15 -13.53
N PRO A 165 -5.53 22.48 -12.51
CA PRO A 165 -4.25 23.19 -12.67
C PRO A 165 -3.13 22.35 -13.31
N GLN A 166 -3.35 21.07 -13.61
CA GLN A 166 -2.35 20.13 -14.13
C GLN A 166 -1.13 19.99 -13.19
N PRO A 167 -1.33 19.52 -11.94
CA PRO A 167 -0.24 19.35 -11.02
C PRO A 167 0.71 18.23 -11.49
N GLU A 168 1.98 18.29 -11.07
CA GLU A 168 2.96 17.22 -11.28
C GLU A 168 2.65 16.01 -10.40
N VAL A 169 2.09 16.25 -9.20
CA VAL A 169 1.70 15.22 -8.23
C VAL A 169 0.37 15.58 -7.59
N LEU A 170 -0.50 14.59 -7.45
CA LEU A 170 -1.77 14.70 -6.76
C LEU A 170 -1.70 13.97 -5.41
N LEU A 171 -2.11 14.64 -4.35
CA LEU A 171 -2.19 14.07 -3.01
C LEU A 171 -3.66 13.84 -2.65
N LEU A 172 -4.01 12.62 -2.23
CA LEU A 172 -5.35 12.25 -1.79
C LEU A 172 -5.29 11.75 -0.33
N ASP A 173 -5.89 12.51 0.58
CA ASP A 173 -5.90 12.19 2.01
C ASP A 173 -7.20 11.49 2.37
N GLU A 174 -7.17 10.16 2.54
CA GLU A 174 -8.31 9.28 2.87
C GLU A 174 -9.61 9.62 2.09
N PRO A 175 -9.57 9.68 0.76
CA PRO A 175 -10.66 10.27 -0.03
C PRO A 175 -11.96 9.48 0.00
N PHE A 176 -12.00 8.28 0.57
CA PHE A 176 -13.19 7.42 0.60
C PHE A 176 -13.73 7.16 2.01
N SER A 177 -13.09 7.72 3.06
CA SER A 177 -13.42 7.43 4.47
C SER A 177 -14.86 7.76 4.85
N ASN A 178 -15.44 8.79 4.25
CA ASN A 178 -16.79 9.30 4.57
C ASN A 178 -17.91 8.70 3.68
N LEU A 179 -17.60 7.67 2.88
CA LEU A 179 -18.57 7.03 1.99
C LEU A 179 -19.10 5.72 2.58
N ASP A 180 -20.37 5.41 2.29
CA ASP A 180 -20.91 4.09 2.60
C ASP A 180 -20.20 2.98 1.78
N PRO A 181 -20.16 1.71 2.26
CA PRO A 181 -19.35 0.67 1.65
C PRO A 181 -19.64 0.41 0.16
N LYS A 182 -20.92 0.46 -0.26
CA LYS A 182 -21.32 0.21 -1.65
C LYS A 182 -20.89 1.36 -2.56
N LEU A 183 -21.11 2.61 -2.12
CA LEU A 183 -20.71 3.80 -2.85
C LEU A 183 -19.18 3.92 -2.91
N ARG A 184 -18.48 3.55 -1.83
CA ARG A 184 -17.02 3.57 -1.73
C ARG A 184 -16.37 2.74 -2.85
N GLU A 185 -16.83 1.51 -3.07
CA GLU A 185 -16.29 0.65 -4.12
C GLU A 185 -16.47 1.25 -5.53
N GLN A 186 -17.65 1.83 -5.81
CA GLN A 186 -17.90 2.50 -7.08
C GLN A 186 -17.01 3.73 -7.27
N VAL A 187 -16.96 4.61 -6.26
CA VAL A 187 -16.16 5.86 -6.33
C VAL A 187 -14.67 5.56 -6.42
N ARG A 188 -14.19 4.51 -5.75
CA ARG A 188 -12.81 4.04 -5.86
C ARG A 188 -12.46 3.68 -7.30
N ARG A 189 -13.30 2.90 -7.99
CA ARG A 189 -13.10 2.58 -9.42
C ARG A 189 -13.12 3.83 -10.30
N ASP A 190 -14.07 4.75 -10.06
CA ASP A 190 -14.18 6.00 -10.81
C ASP A 190 -12.90 6.87 -10.66
N VAL A 191 -12.41 7.04 -9.42
CA VAL A 191 -11.21 7.84 -9.12
C VAL A 191 -9.98 7.23 -9.81
N ILE A 192 -9.78 5.92 -9.72
CA ILE A 192 -8.66 5.24 -10.41
C ILE A 192 -8.76 5.41 -11.92
N GLY A 193 -9.97 5.24 -12.47
CA GLY A 193 -10.22 5.45 -13.91
C GLY A 193 -9.83 6.87 -14.35
N ILE A 194 -10.16 7.88 -13.53
CA ILE A 194 -9.81 9.29 -13.79
C ILE A 194 -8.30 9.50 -13.72
N LEU A 195 -7.62 8.96 -12.67
CA LEU A 195 -6.17 9.08 -12.51
C LEU A 195 -5.42 8.46 -13.69
N LYS A 196 -5.82 7.25 -14.11
CA LYS A 196 -5.22 6.57 -15.28
C LYS A 196 -5.49 7.31 -16.59
N ALA A 197 -6.72 7.80 -16.81
CA ALA A 197 -7.08 8.53 -18.01
C ALA A 197 -6.35 9.88 -18.14
N SER A 198 -5.94 10.47 -17.01
CA SER A 198 -5.19 11.74 -16.97
C SER A 198 -3.66 11.56 -16.88
N ASP A 199 -3.15 10.32 -16.90
CA ASP A 199 -1.73 9.99 -16.71
C ASP A 199 -1.12 10.70 -15.49
N SER A 200 -1.92 10.77 -14.41
CA SER A 200 -1.55 11.53 -13.20
C SER A 200 -0.69 10.72 -12.27
N THR A 201 0.39 11.32 -11.75
CA THR A 201 1.11 10.78 -10.61
C THR A 201 0.37 11.12 -9.33
N ALA A 202 0.14 10.15 -8.44
CA ALA A 202 -0.61 10.40 -7.22
C ALA A 202 -0.02 9.70 -6.00
N ILE A 203 -0.18 10.33 -4.82
CA ILE A 203 -0.08 9.68 -3.52
C ILE A 203 -1.48 9.53 -2.95
N PHE A 204 -1.85 8.31 -2.67
CA PHE A 204 -3.13 7.94 -2.07
C PHE A 204 -2.89 7.49 -0.63
N VAL A 205 -3.37 8.23 0.35
CA VAL A 205 -3.27 7.86 1.77
C VAL A 205 -4.53 7.12 2.19
N THR A 206 -4.34 5.99 2.86
CA THR A 206 -5.41 5.21 3.46
C THR A 206 -4.92 4.44 4.69
N HIS A 207 -5.84 4.00 5.53
CA HIS A 207 -5.62 3.00 6.56
C HIS A 207 -6.28 1.65 6.18
N ASP A 208 -6.98 1.60 5.04
CA ASP A 208 -7.66 0.40 4.52
C ASP A 208 -6.71 -0.38 3.60
N GLN A 209 -6.46 -1.64 3.96
CA GLN A 209 -5.56 -2.53 3.25
C GLN A 209 -6.07 -2.87 1.85
N GLU A 210 -7.38 -3.12 1.71
CA GLU A 210 -8.00 -3.45 0.43
C GLU A 210 -7.92 -2.25 -0.53
N GLU A 211 -8.12 -1.04 0.00
CA GLU A 211 -7.95 0.18 -0.79
C GLU A 211 -6.53 0.32 -1.31
N ALA A 212 -5.52 0.18 -0.43
CA ALA A 212 -4.12 0.32 -0.80
C ALA A 212 -3.68 -0.69 -1.86
N LEU A 213 -4.04 -1.97 -1.67
CA LEU A 213 -3.71 -3.05 -2.60
C LEU A 213 -4.43 -2.91 -3.95
N PHE A 214 -5.60 -2.28 -3.98
CA PHE A 214 -6.38 -2.08 -5.21
C PHE A 214 -5.98 -0.83 -6.00
N VAL A 215 -5.63 0.27 -5.30
CA VAL A 215 -5.38 1.58 -5.90
C VAL A 215 -3.93 1.75 -6.34
N GLY A 216 -2.98 1.25 -5.53
CA GLY A 216 -1.56 1.52 -5.71
C GLY A 216 -0.92 0.66 -6.80
N ASP A 217 -0.21 1.30 -7.72
CA ASP A 217 0.80 0.62 -8.53
C ASP A 217 1.99 0.24 -7.64
N VAL A 218 2.25 1.07 -6.62
CA VAL A 218 3.23 0.87 -5.56
C VAL A 218 2.55 1.10 -4.20
N VAL A 219 2.85 0.25 -3.21
CA VAL A 219 2.40 0.39 -1.83
C VAL A 219 3.61 0.70 -0.95
N ALA A 220 3.52 1.74 -0.13
CA ALA A 220 4.48 2.04 0.94
C ALA A 220 3.77 1.85 2.29
N VAL A 221 4.25 0.90 3.09
CA VAL A 221 3.72 0.64 4.44
C VAL A 221 4.47 1.50 5.44
N MET A 222 3.74 2.36 6.13
CA MET A 222 4.29 3.31 7.10
C MET A 222 3.94 2.90 8.53
N ASN A 223 4.93 2.93 9.41
CA ASN A 223 4.78 2.68 10.83
C ASN A 223 5.68 3.63 11.64
N GLU A 224 5.18 4.17 12.75
CA GLU A 224 5.94 5.04 13.68
C GLU A 224 6.78 6.13 12.99
N GLY A 225 6.20 6.78 11.98
CA GLY A 225 6.86 7.86 11.24
C GLY A 225 7.89 7.42 10.20
N ARG A 226 8.01 6.13 9.88
CA ARG A 226 8.97 5.55 8.93
C ARG A 226 8.26 4.68 7.90
N VAL A 227 8.87 4.54 6.73
CA VAL A 227 8.46 3.52 5.75
C VAL A 227 9.15 2.21 6.10
N GLU A 228 8.36 1.19 6.42
CA GLU A 228 8.82 -0.17 6.71
C GLU A 228 9.18 -0.95 5.44
N GLN A 229 8.32 -0.80 4.42
CA GLN A 229 8.49 -1.48 3.15
C GLN A 229 7.80 -0.72 2.02
N THR A 230 8.42 -0.72 0.84
CA THR A 230 7.83 -0.24 -0.42
C THR A 230 7.95 -1.34 -1.48
N GLY A 231 6.89 -1.55 -2.26
CA GLY A 231 6.87 -2.56 -3.33
C GLY A 231 5.53 -2.62 -4.05
N SER A 232 5.42 -3.53 -5.04
CA SER A 232 4.12 -3.81 -5.64
C SER A 232 3.15 -4.40 -4.62
N PRO A 233 1.82 -4.29 -4.81
CA PRO A 233 0.84 -4.93 -3.94
C PRO A 233 1.14 -6.40 -3.64
N GLU A 234 1.49 -7.16 -4.68
CA GLU A 234 1.83 -8.58 -4.57
C GLU A 234 3.11 -8.79 -3.75
N THR A 235 4.13 -7.94 -3.95
CA THR A 235 5.38 -8.03 -3.18
C THR A 235 5.12 -7.78 -1.69
N ILE A 236 4.35 -6.74 -1.35
CA ILE A 236 4.00 -6.43 0.04
C ILE A 236 3.21 -7.58 0.69
N PHE A 237 2.29 -8.19 -0.05
CA PHE A 237 1.45 -9.28 0.45
C PHE A 237 2.24 -10.60 0.60
N HIS A 238 3.00 -10.99 -0.42
CA HIS A 238 3.66 -12.30 -0.45
C HIS A 238 5.07 -12.31 0.17
N HIS A 239 5.73 -11.15 0.24
CA HIS A 239 7.11 -10.99 0.73
C HIS A 239 7.22 -9.84 1.74
N PRO A 240 6.42 -9.84 2.83
CA PRO A 240 6.52 -8.83 3.85
C PRO A 240 7.87 -8.92 4.56
N VAL A 241 8.59 -7.80 4.70
CA VAL A 241 9.95 -7.80 5.27
C VAL A 241 9.97 -7.93 6.79
N THR A 242 8.86 -7.57 7.47
CA THR A 242 8.70 -7.69 8.92
C THR A 242 7.38 -8.36 9.28
N LYS A 243 7.29 -8.93 10.49
CA LYS A 243 6.02 -9.45 11.03
C LYS A 243 4.94 -8.37 11.11
N PHE A 244 5.35 -7.13 11.42
CA PHE A 244 4.43 -5.98 11.40
C PHE A 244 3.78 -5.84 10.02
N VAL A 245 4.56 -5.77 8.94
CA VAL A 245 4.01 -5.66 7.57
C VAL A 245 3.12 -6.86 7.26
N ALA A 246 3.55 -8.08 7.57
CA ALA A 246 2.76 -9.30 7.35
C ALA A 246 1.37 -9.24 8.00
N GLN A 247 1.33 -8.85 9.28
CA GLN A 247 0.10 -8.75 10.09
C GLN A 247 -0.77 -7.57 9.70
N PHE A 248 -0.12 -6.47 9.31
CA PHE A 248 -0.82 -5.25 8.94
C PHE A 248 -1.49 -5.36 7.56
N ILE A 249 -0.94 -6.16 6.64
CA ILE A 249 -1.50 -6.31 5.27
C ILE A 249 -2.65 -7.33 5.21
N GLY A 250 -2.75 -8.23 6.19
CA GLY A 250 -3.80 -9.23 6.19
C GLY A 250 -3.65 -10.26 7.30
N MET A 251 -4.58 -11.18 7.33
CA MET A 251 -4.55 -12.28 8.31
C MET A 251 -3.33 -13.16 8.07
N VAL A 252 -2.57 -13.43 9.14
CA VAL A 252 -1.37 -14.25 9.11
C VAL A 252 -1.15 -14.92 10.47
N ASP A 253 -0.70 -16.16 10.47
CA ASP A 253 -0.24 -16.89 11.65
C ASP A 253 1.25 -17.18 11.50
N PHE A 254 1.95 -17.31 12.64
CA PHE A 254 3.35 -17.66 12.69
C PHE A 254 3.48 -18.98 13.47
N LEU A 255 4.00 -19.99 12.79
CA LEU A 255 4.19 -21.33 13.38
C LEU A 255 5.66 -21.56 13.72
N PRO A 256 5.97 -22.13 14.91
CA PRO A 256 7.32 -22.61 15.21
C PRO A 256 7.79 -23.59 14.14
N ALA A 257 9.05 -23.47 13.75
CA ALA A 257 9.68 -24.40 12.82
C ALA A 257 10.96 -24.99 13.40
N SER A 258 11.17 -26.26 13.10
CA SER A 258 12.42 -26.96 13.42
C SER A 258 13.26 -27.12 12.15
N HIS A 259 14.57 -26.87 12.26
CA HIS A 259 15.50 -27.08 11.15
C HIS A 259 16.09 -28.50 11.20
N SER A 260 15.99 -29.22 10.09
CA SER A 260 16.61 -30.54 9.90
C SER A 260 16.93 -30.76 8.41
N ASP A 261 18.16 -31.16 8.12
CA ASP A 261 18.61 -31.60 6.79
C ASP A 261 18.30 -30.58 5.66
N GLY A 262 18.60 -29.29 5.89
CA GLY A 262 18.34 -28.23 4.91
C GLY A 262 16.86 -27.95 4.68
N THR A 263 16.00 -28.32 5.63
CA THR A 263 14.55 -28.12 5.56
C THR A 263 14.02 -27.57 6.88
N LEU A 264 13.14 -26.58 6.83
CA LEU A 264 12.31 -26.16 7.94
C LEU A 264 11.03 -26.99 7.96
N LYS A 265 10.75 -27.65 9.06
CA LYS A 265 9.55 -28.47 9.28
C LYS A 265 8.62 -27.80 10.26
N THR A 266 7.34 -27.71 9.90
CA THR A 266 6.24 -27.29 10.72
C THR A 266 5.20 -28.40 10.78
N GLU A 267 4.18 -28.27 11.62
CA GLU A 267 3.07 -29.22 11.68
C GLU A 267 2.14 -29.20 10.46
N VAL A 268 2.20 -28.13 9.66
CA VAL A 268 1.34 -27.97 8.46
C VAL A 268 2.08 -28.18 7.14
N GLY A 269 3.40 -28.42 7.18
CA GLY A 269 4.22 -28.65 6.00
C GLY A 269 5.66 -28.28 6.22
N SER A 270 6.45 -28.36 5.15
CA SER A 270 7.87 -28.08 5.18
C SER A 270 8.27 -27.13 4.05
N VAL A 271 9.35 -26.37 4.27
CA VAL A 271 9.96 -25.51 3.26
C VAL A 271 11.46 -25.79 3.18
N ALA A 272 11.98 -25.83 1.94
CA ALA A 272 13.41 -25.91 1.75
C ALA A 272 14.10 -24.71 2.39
N TRP A 273 15.11 -24.98 3.19
CA TRP A 273 15.94 -23.97 3.83
C TRP A 273 17.27 -23.96 3.07
N PRO A 274 17.45 -23.08 2.09
CA PRO A 274 18.73 -22.97 1.42
C PRO A 274 19.81 -22.57 2.42
N ASP A 275 21.06 -22.93 2.14
CA ASP A 275 22.22 -22.53 2.94
C ASP A 275 22.21 -21.00 3.10
N ILE A 276 21.70 -20.55 4.24
CA ILE A 276 21.67 -19.14 4.58
C ILE A 276 23.11 -18.70 4.82
N GLN A 277 23.46 -17.56 4.27
CA GLN A 277 24.73 -16.91 4.54
C GLN A 277 24.95 -16.90 6.06
N SER A 278 26.15 -17.29 6.46
CA SER A 278 26.57 -17.54 7.85
C SER A 278 26.16 -16.48 8.89
N ASP A 279 25.84 -15.26 8.44
CA ASP A 279 25.49 -14.14 9.32
C ASP A 279 24.14 -14.32 10.03
N VAL A 280 23.13 -14.91 9.36
CA VAL A 280 21.81 -15.19 9.96
C VAL A 280 21.92 -16.38 10.95
N LEU A 281 22.76 -17.37 10.64
CA LEU A 281 23.04 -18.49 11.55
C LEU A 281 23.79 -18.04 12.80
N VAL A 282 24.61 -16.98 12.70
CA VAL A 282 25.32 -16.38 13.85
C VAL A 282 24.34 -15.64 14.78
N GLU A 283 23.34 -14.96 14.27
CA GLU A 283 22.27 -14.36 15.10
C GLU A 283 21.43 -15.45 15.81
N ILE A 284 21.15 -16.56 15.15
CA ILE A 284 20.45 -17.71 15.76
C ILE A 284 21.33 -18.39 16.82
N GLY A 285 22.63 -18.50 16.60
CA GLY A 285 23.57 -19.21 17.48
C GLY A 285 24.06 -18.39 18.68
N SER A 286 24.17 -17.07 18.58
CA SER A 286 24.77 -16.23 19.62
C SER A 286 23.81 -15.83 20.75
N ASN A 287 22.51 -15.79 20.50
CA ASN A 287 21.49 -15.40 21.49
C ASN A 287 20.63 -16.55 22.04
N GLY A 288 20.88 -17.79 21.67
CA GLY A 288 20.30 -19.01 22.29
C GLY A 288 18.77 -19.18 22.21
N HIS A 289 17.99 -18.21 21.70
CA HIS A 289 16.54 -18.20 21.74
C HIS A 289 15.84 -17.56 20.52
N SER A 290 16.54 -17.32 19.42
CA SER A 290 15.82 -16.85 18.21
C SER A 290 15.02 -18.01 17.63
N GLN A 291 13.74 -18.10 17.98
CA GLN A 291 12.81 -19.05 17.39
C GLN A 291 12.66 -18.74 15.91
N ILE A 292 12.89 -19.74 15.07
CA ILE A 292 12.52 -19.70 13.67
C ILE A 292 11.02 -19.94 13.63
N GLU A 293 10.29 -19.02 12.99
CA GLU A 293 8.87 -19.16 12.75
C GLU A 293 8.60 -19.08 11.25
N VAL A 294 7.52 -19.70 10.84
CA VAL A 294 7.11 -19.71 9.45
C VAL A 294 5.76 -19.00 9.33
N MET A 295 5.71 -18.01 8.45
CA MET A 295 4.50 -17.28 8.13
C MET A 295 3.54 -18.16 7.32
N VAL A 296 2.27 -18.21 7.74
CA VAL A 296 1.19 -18.94 7.09
C VAL A 296 -0.03 -18.04 6.98
N ARG A 297 -0.62 -17.95 5.80
CA ARG A 297 -1.89 -17.26 5.60
C ARG A 297 -3.07 -18.24 5.58
N PRO A 298 -4.28 -17.84 5.99
CA PRO A 298 -5.43 -18.74 6.04
C PRO A 298 -5.81 -19.41 4.71
N ASP A 299 -5.56 -18.72 3.59
CA ASP A 299 -5.79 -19.20 2.23
C ASP A 299 -4.71 -20.16 1.72
N CYS A 300 -3.55 -20.21 2.41
CA CYS A 300 -2.46 -21.13 2.09
C CYS A 300 -2.68 -22.56 2.64
N LEU A 301 -3.70 -22.76 3.46
CA LEU A 301 -3.93 -24.03 4.13
C LEU A 301 -5.15 -24.76 3.59
N ASP A 302 -4.99 -26.06 3.36
CA ASP A 302 -6.09 -27.00 3.26
C ASP A 302 -6.39 -27.60 4.64
N CYS A 303 -7.68 -27.76 4.93
CA CYS A 303 -8.16 -28.34 6.15
C CYS A 303 -9.25 -29.37 5.79
N LEU A 304 -8.96 -30.64 6.01
CA LEU A 304 -9.83 -31.76 5.62
C LEU A 304 -10.22 -32.57 6.86
N PRO A 305 -11.45 -33.08 6.94
CA PRO A 305 -11.85 -34.00 8.01
C PRO A 305 -10.96 -35.22 8.03
N ALA A 306 -10.51 -35.64 9.22
CA ALA A 306 -9.67 -36.80 9.40
C ALA A 306 -9.94 -37.44 10.76
N GLU A 307 -10.21 -38.77 10.81
CA GLU A 307 -10.46 -39.48 12.06
C GLU A 307 -9.27 -39.43 13.01
N ASP A 308 -8.06 -39.58 12.46
CA ASP A 308 -6.79 -39.48 13.19
C ASP A 308 -6.07 -38.15 12.86
N GLY A 309 -6.84 -37.08 12.57
CA GLY A 309 -6.30 -35.78 12.22
C GLY A 309 -5.55 -35.16 13.42
N GLY A 310 -4.41 -34.53 13.10
CA GLY A 310 -3.57 -33.89 14.13
C GLY A 310 -4.16 -32.58 14.67
N GLY A 311 -5.26 -32.04 14.09
CA GLY A 311 -5.83 -30.75 14.51
C GLY A 311 -7.27 -30.87 14.97
N VAL A 312 -7.71 -29.92 15.80
CA VAL A 312 -9.09 -29.82 16.31
C VAL A 312 -9.66 -28.43 16.00
N VAL A 313 -10.86 -28.37 15.43
CA VAL A 313 -11.56 -27.10 15.18
C VAL A 313 -12.01 -26.48 16.51
N VAL A 314 -11.38 -25.37 16.89
CA VAL A 314 -11.68 -24.66 18.15
C VAL A 314 -12.50 -23.39 17.95
N GLU A 315 -12.57 -22.84 16.73
CA GLU A 315 -13.40 -21.69 16.40
C GLU A 315 -13.88 -21.77 14.95
N LYS A 316 -15.10 -21.28 14.69
CA LYS A 316 -15.71 -21.25 13.38
C LYS A 316 -16.45 -19.93 13.19
N GLU A 317 -16.09 -19.17 12.15
CA GLU A 317 -16.69 -17.90 11.78
C GLU A 317 -17.24 -17.96 10.36
N PHE A 318 -18.52 -17.68 10.19
CA PHE A 318 -19.14 -17.60 8.85
C PHE A 318 -18.91 -16.21 8.24
N ARG A 319 -18.28 -16.16 7.08
CA ARG A 319 -17.97 -14.94 6.32
C ARG A 319 -18.60 -14.92 4.93
N GLY A 320 -19.85 -15.31 4.81
CA GLY A 320 -20.58 -15.35 3.54
C GLY A 320 -20.13 -16.49 2.64
N ALA A 321 -19.28 -16.22 1.64
CA ALA A 321 -18.77 -17.24 0.72
C ALA A 321 -17.78 -18.21 1.36
N PHE A 322 -17.29 -17.91 2.57
CA PHE A 322 -16.24 -18.66 3.25
C PHE A 322 -16.57 -18.90 4.71
N TYR A 323 -15.94 -19.94 5.28
CA TYR A 323 -15.73 -20.10 6.71
C TYR A 323 -14.27 -19.80 7.04
N LEU A 324 -14.03 -19.04 8.11
CA LEU A 324 -12.73 -18.93 8.75
C LEU A 324 -12.73 -19.85 9.96
N TYR A 325 -11.91 -20.88 9.90
CA TYR A 325 -11.69 -21.82 10.99
C TYR A 325 -10.43 -21.47 11.75
N ARG A 326 -10.46 -21.63 13.08
CA ARG A 326 -9.25 -21.71 13.91
C ARG A 326 -9.09 -23.16 14.32
N VAL A 327 -7.94 -23.72 14.02
CA VAL A 327 -7.60 -25.11 14.30
C VAL A 327 -6.45 -25.13 15.31
N GLU A 328 -6.61 -25.85 16.43
CA GLU A 328 -5.55 -26.14 17.36
C GLU A 328 -4.80 -27.37 16.87
N LEU A 329 -3.49 -27.23 16.73
CA LEU A 329 -2.56 -28.28 16.30
C LEU A 329 -2.06 -29.10 17.50
N PRO A 330 -1.44 -30.29 17.30
CA PRO A 330 -0.96 -31.14 18.39
C PRO A 330 0.02 -30.47 19.36
N SER A 331 0.79 -29.50 18.91
CA SER A 331 1.69 -28.71 19.76
C SER A 331 0.96 -27.71 20.67
N GLY A 332 -0.35 -27.49 20.46
CA GLY A 332 -1.10 -26.40 21.07
C GLY A 332 -1.02 -25.08 20.30
N ALA A 333 -0.25 -25.01 19.21
CA ALA A 333 -0.29 -23.86 18.32
C ALA A 333 -1.62 -23.80 17.57
N THR A 334 -2.07 -22.59 17.19
CA THR A 334 -3.31 -22.44 16.44
C THR A 334 -3.04 -21.84 15.06
N VAL A 335 -3.78 -22.31 14.05
CA VAL A 335 -3.76 -21.76 12.70
C VAL A 335 -5.16 -21.44 12.23
N ARG A 336 -5.27 -20.46 11.35
CA ARG A 336 -6.50 -20.10 10.66
C ARG A 336 -6.52 -20.71 9.27
N CYS A 337 -7.65 -21.30 8.90
CA CYS A 337 -7.90 -21.87 7.57
C CYS A 337 -9.13 -21.18 6.96
N LEU A 338 -9.01 -20.67 5.74
CA LEU A 338 -10.09 -20.07 4.98
C LEU A 338 -10.61 -21.07 3.96
N LEU A 339 -11.82 -21.60 4.19
CA LEU A 339 -12.43 -22.62 3.35
C LEU A 339 -13.74 -22.12 2.73
N SER A 340 -14.14 -22.72 1.59
CA SER A 340 -15.45 -22.47 1.01
C SER A 340 -16.57 -22.72 2.04
N HIS A 341 -17.66 -21.95 1.97
CA HIS A 341 -18.85 -22.16 2.82
C HIS A 341 -19.48 -23.56 2.68
N THR A 342 -19.10 -24.32 1.65
CA THR A 342 -19.53 -25.72 1.47
C THR A 342 -18.76 -26.71 2.35
N ALA A 343 -17.59 -26.30 2.88
CA ALA A 343 -16.81 -27.09 3.84
C ALA A 343 -17.27 -26.76 5.27
N ASP A 344 -18.40 -27.33 5.67
CA ASP A 344 -19.05 -27.04 6.95
C ASP A 344 -18.69 -28.10 8.01
N TYR A 345 -17.68 -27.79 8.84
CA TYR A 345 -17.20 -28.63 9.93
C TYR A 345 -17.77 -28.15 11.27
N PRO A 346 -18.18 -29.07 12.17
CA PRO A 346 -18.62 -28.68 13.49
C PRO A 346 -17.43 -28.31 14.38
N MET A 347 -17.72 -27.56 15.43
CA MET A 347 -16.76 -27.32 16.53
C MET A 347 -16.34 -28.65 17.15
N GLY A 348 -15.06 -28.81 17.47
CA GLY A 348 -14.47 -30.02 17.98
C GLY A 348 -14.20 -31.11 16.93
N ALA A 349 -14.45 -30.85 15.65
CA ALA A 349 -14.12 -31.79 14.58
C ALA A 349 -12.61 -32.01 14.50
N ASN A 350 -12.21 -33.29 14.32
CA ASN A 350 -10.83 -33.62 14.00
C ASN A 350 -10.56 -33.34 12.53
N VAL A 351 -9.45 -32.69 12.25
CA VAL A 351 -9.05 -32.26 10.90
C VAL A 351 -7.55 -32.47 10.68
N SER A 352 -7.18 -32.74 9.44
CA SER A 352 -5.81 -32.67 8.98
C SER A 352 -5.59 -31.31 8.33
N VAL A 353 -4.57 -30.57 8.76
CA VAL A 353 -4.18 -29.30 8.18
C VAL A 353 -2.86 -29.46 7.42
N SER A 354 -2.84 -29.01 6.18
CA SER A 354 -1.65 -29.10 5.33
C SER A 354 -1.50 -27.86 4.45
N LEU A 355 -0.28 -27.61 4.02
CA LEU A 355 -0.01 -26.53 3.04
C LEU A 355 -0.66 -26.90 1.71
N ARG A 356 -1.42 -25.95 1.14
CA ARG A 356 -2.06 -26.09 -0.16
C ARG A 356 -1.01 -26.10 -1.27
N GLU A 357 -1.25 -26.92 -2.30
CA GLU A 357 -0.36 -27.01 -3.48
C GLU A 357 -0.16 -25.64 -4.15
N GLY A 358 1.09 -25.33 -4.52
CA GLY A 358 1.46 -24.05 -5.12
C GLY A 358 1.66 -22.88 -4.12
N HIS A 359 1.38 -23.08 -2.84
CA HIS A 359 1.66 -22.10 -1.80
C HIS A 359 3.02 -22.33 -1.14
N HIS A 360 3.62 -21.26 -0.64
CA HIS A 360 4.97 -21.32 -0.06
C HIS A 360 4.96 -20.75 1.36
N LEU A 361 5.60 -21.46 2.27
CA LEU A 361 5.88 -20.98 3.62
C LEU A 361 7.01 -19.95 3.59
N ARG A 362 6.92 -18.91 4.42
CA ARG A 362 7.94 -17.85 4.52
C ARG A 362 8.58 -17.86 5.90
N PRO A 363 9.89 -18.15 6.00
CA PRO A 363 10.58 -18.19 7.29
C PRO A 363 10.91 -16.80 7.82
N PHE A 364 10.75 -16.64 9.13
CA PHE A 364 11.12 -15.46 9.90
C PHE A 364 12.08 -15.84 11.02
N VAL A 365 13.06 -14.96 11.25
CA VAL A 365 13.94 -15.00 12.41
C VAL A 365 13.73 -13.71 13.20
N GLY A 366 13.26 -13.81 14.41
CA GLY A 366 12.78 -12.65 15.15
C GLY A 366 11.62 -11.98 14.42
N ASP A 367 11.78 -10.70 14.11
CA ASP A 367 10.76 -9.90 13.41
C ASP A 367 10.97 -9.83 11.88
N ARG A 368 12.02 -10.41 11.33
CA ARG A 368 12.40 -10.22 9.93
C ARG A 368 12.25 -11.47 9.07
N LEU A 369 11.77 -11.27 7.85
CA LEU A 369 11.75 -12.28 6.80
C LEU A 369 13.18 -12.69 6.44
N VAL A 370 13.41 -13.98 6.39
CA VAL A 370 14.66 -14.53 5.83
C VAL A 370 14.50 -14.68 4.32
N ALA A 371 15.36 -14.01 3.57
CA ALA A 371 15.36 -14.12 2.12
C ALA A 371 15.70 -15.55 1.70
N VAL A 372 14.76 -16.26 1.09
CA VAL A 372 14.99 -17.53 0.42
C VAL A 372 15.39 -17.19 -1.03
N PRO A 373 16.57 -17.60 -1.52
CA PRO A 373 16.92 -17.44 -2.92
C PRO A 373 15.84 -18.09 -3.79
N HIS A 374 15.30 -17.37 -4.75
CA HIS A 374 14.36 -17.94 -5.71
C HIS A 374 15.09 -19.02 -6.53
N THR A 375 14.83 -20.29 -6.25
CA THR A 375 15.01 -21.32 -7.25
C THR A 375 13.97 -21.04 -8.33
N GLY A 376 14.42 -20.51 -9.47
CA GLY A 376 13.56 -20.04 -10.54
C GLY A 376 12.62 -21.16 -11.01
N ILE A 377 11.33 -20.93 -10.75
CA ILE A 377 10.27 -21.51 -11.56
C ILE A 377 9.83 -20.40 -12.50
N ALA A 378 10.30 -20.47 -13.75
CA ALA A 378 9.81 -19.65 -14.83
C ALA A 378 8.30 -19.91 -14.95
N HIS A 379 7.49 -18.89 -14.65
CA HIS A 379 6.11 -18.88 -15.09
C HIS A 379 6.13 -18.76 -16.61
N GLY A 380 5.94 -19.89 -17.30
CA GLY A 380 5.58 -19.91 -18.72
C GLY A 380 4.23 -19.17 -18.89
N HIS A 381 4.20 -18.38 -19.94
CA HIS A 381 3.11 -17.52 -20.40
C HIS A 381 1.76 -18.22 -20.57
#